data_f5e6dc75505b4ee8c8865a71200a8447
#
_entry.id   f5e6dc75505b4ee8c8865a71200a8447
#
_cell.length_a   1.000
_cell.length_b   1.000
_cell.length_c   1.000
_cell.angle_alpha   90.00
_cell.angle_beta   90.00
_cell.angle_gamma   90.00
#
_symmetry.space_group_name_H-M   'P 1'
#
loop_
_entity.id
_entity.type
_entity.pdbx_description
1 polymer ?
#
loop_
_entity_poly.entity_id
_entity_poly.type
_entity_poly.pdbx_seq_one_letter_code
_entity_poly.pdbx_strand_id
1 'polypeptide(L)'
;LTMNIKNLDHDEVNKFDELASKWWDMDGEFKPLHQINPLRVGFIKDRSILEGKKILDVGCGGGILAEALGELGANVTGIDASENTIGVAKSHSQSIKSNVKFIQNTIEEFTAENPDEKFDVITCLEMLEHVPSPNEIIKICSQILNEDGDIFFSTINRNPRSYLFAVIGAEYILNLL
;
A
#
# COMPACT_ATOMS: atom_id res chain seq x y z
N LEU A 1 -2.26 27.60 11.03
CA LEU A 1 -1.80 27.16 9.70
C LEU A 1 -2.71 26.02 9.27
N THR A 2 -3.72 26.33 8.47
CA THR A 2 -4.61 25.35 7.84
C THR A 2 -3.78 24.55 6.84
N MET A 3 -3.42 23.31 7.17
CA MET A 3 -2.88 22.38 6.19
C MET A 3 -3.93 22.19 5.09
N ASN A 4 -3.53 22.47 3.88
CA ASN A 4 -4.37 22.34 2.71
C ASN A 4 -4.41 20.83 2.37
N ILE A 5 -5.46 20.16 2.84
CA ILE A 5 -5.71 18.72 2.66
C ILE A 5 -6.06 18.46 1.18
N LYS A 6 -5.08 18.52 0.28
CA LYS A 6 -5.31 18.33 -1.16
C LYS A 6 -4.21 17.53 -1.87
N ASN A 7 -3.56 16.61 -1.16
CA ASN A 7 -2.69 15.65 -1.85
C ASN A 7 -3.46 14.38 -2.22
N LEU A 8 -4.70 14.55 -2.69
CA LEU A 8 -5.61 13.49 -3.07
C LEU A 8 -6.19 13.78 -4.45
N ASP A 9 -6.07 12.84 -5.36
CA ASP A 9 -6.78 12.84 -6.64
C ASP A 9 -8.10 12.07 -6.47
N HIS A 10 -9.20 12.81 -6.41
CA HIS A 10 -10.54 12.22 -6.19
C HIS A 10 -10.97 11.31 -7.35
N ASP A 11 -10.54 11.58 -8.58
CA ASP A 11 -10.90 10.74 -9.73
C ASP A 11 -10.17 9.39 -9.65
N GLU A 12 -8.93 9.37 -9.17
CA GLU A 12 -8.20 8.13 -8.92
C GLU A 12 -8.85 7.34 -7.77
N VAL A 13 -9.20 7.97 -6.67
CA VAL A 13 -9.89 7.30 -5.55
C VAL A 13 -11.21 6.68 -6.00
N ASN A 14 -12.01 7.40 -6.78
CA ASN A 14 -13.30 6.89 -7.27
C ASN A 14 -13.13 5.64 -8.16
N LYS A 15 -12.08 5.57 -8.98
CA LYS A 15 -11.78 4.37 -9.79
C LYS A 15 -11.54 3.13 -8.91
N PHE A 16 -10.75 3.29 -7.84
CA PHE A 16 -10.51 2.19 -6.90
C PHE A 16 -11.77 1.83 -6.11
N ASP A 17 -12.60 2.80 -5.76
CA ASP A 17 -13.89 2.58 -5.10
C ASP A 17 -14.83 1.71 -5.95
N GLU A 18 -14.92 1.97 -7.25
CA GLU A 18 -15.77 1.19 -8.18
C GLU A 18 -15.30 -0.27 -8.29
N LEU A 19 -14.01 -0.52 -8.18
CA LEU A 19 -13.40 -1.84 -8.31
C LEU A 19 -13.24 -2.58 -6.98
N ALA A 20 -13.49 -1.92 -5.86
CA ALA A 20 -13.18 -2.43 -4.52
C ALA A 20 -13.73 -3.85 -4.26
N SER A 21 -14.96 -4.13 -4.69
CA SER A 21 -15.60 -5.44 -4.48
C SER A 21 -14.87 -6.61 -5.15
N LYS A 22 -14.00 -6.34 -6.13
CA LYS A 22 -13.25 -7.35 -6.91
C LYS A 22 -11.83 -7.56 -6.40
N TRP A 23 -11.42 -6.86 -5.33
CA TRP A 23 -10.02 -6.82 -4.89
C TRP A 23 -9.44 -8.20 -4.58
N TRP A 24 -10.23 -9.09 -4.03
CA TRP A 24 -9.82 -10.45 -3.67
C TRP A 24 -10.24 -11.52 -4.69
N ASP A 25 -10.74 -11.10 -5.86
CA ASP A 25 -10.96 -12.02 -6.98
C ASP A 25 -9.60 -12.35 -7.64
N MET A 26 -9.13 -13.57 -7.39
CA MET A 26 -7.84 -14.07 -7.88
C MET A 26 -7.74 -14.18 -9.41
N ASP A 27 -8.88 -14.16 -10.11
CA ASP A 27 -8.97 -14.20 -11.56
C ASP A 27 -9.45 -12.88 -12.17
N GLY A 28 -9.73 -11.88 -11.31
CA GLY A 28 -10.22 -10.55 -11.69
C GLY A 28 -9.13 -9.55 -12.06
N GLU A 29 -9.53 -8.30 -12.08
CA GLU A 29 -8.67 -7.16 -12.48
C GLU A 29 -7.43 -6.99 -11.58
N PHE A 30 -7.49 -7.41 -10.31
CA PHE A 30 -6.39 -7.34 -9.34
C PHE A 30 -5.50 -8.59 -9.31
N LYS A 31 -5.74 -9.56 -10.20
CA LYS A 31 -4.88 -10.76 -10.34
C LYS A 31 -3.38 -10.43 -10.39
N PRO A 32 -2.91 -9.41 -11.16
CA PRO A 32 -1.49 -9.07 -11.19
C PRO A 32 -0.92 -8.68 -9.82
N LEU A 33 -1.71 -8.01 -8.97
CA LEU A 33 -1.28 -7.66 -7.61
C LEU A 33 -1.09 -8.90 -6.74
N HIS A 34 -2.00 -9.87 -6.82
CA HIS A 34 -1.87 -11.15 -6.13
C HIS A 34 -0.63 -11.93 -6.59
N GLN A 35 -0.36 -11.93 -7.89
CA GLN A 35 0.79 -12.65 -8.46
C GLN A 35 2.14 -12.02 -8.08
N ILE A 36 2.23 -10.68 -8.01
CA ILE A 36 3.48 -9.99 -7.66
C ILE A 36 3.70 -9.93 -6.14
N ASN A 37 2.65 -10.09 -5.33
CA ASN A 37 2.74 -9.91 -3.87
C ASN A 37 3.79 -10.80 -3.20
N PRO A 38 3.95 -12.09 -3.54
CA PRO A 38 5.01 -12.93 -2.96
C PRO A 38 6.42 -12.37 -3.20
N LEU A 39 6.67 -11.73 -4.35
CA LEU A 39 7.95 -11.10 -4.66
C LEU A 39 8.16 -9.82 -3.82
N ARG A 40 7.10 -9.02 -3.62
CA ARG A 40 7.13 -7.83 -2.76
C ARG A 40 7.44 -8.22 -1.32
N VAL A 41 6.70 -9.19 -0.79
CA VAL A 41 6.90 -9.71 0.57
C VAL A 41 8.32 -10.28 0.73
N GLY A 42 8.79 -11.09 -0.22
CA GLY A 42 10.15 -11.63 -0.24
C GLY A 42 11.20 -10.51 -0.20
N PHE A 43 11.05 -9.49 -1.05
CA PHE A 43 11.98 -8.37 -1.11
C PHE A 43 12.07 -7.60 0.22
N ILE A 44 10.93 -7.37 0.89
CA ILE A 44 10.85 -6.70 2.19
C ILE A 44 11.47 -7.59 3.27
N LYS A 45 11.08 -8.87 3.34
CA LYS A 45 11.57 -9.86 4.31
C LYS A 45 13.09 -10.06 4.25
N ASP A 46 13.67 -9.99 3.06
CA ASP A 46 15.12 -10.16 2.89
C ASP A 46 15.93 -8.94 3.39
N ARG A 47 15.26 -7.82 3.68
CA ARG A 47 15.90 -6.53 4.05
C ARG A 47 15.51 -6.03 5.43
N SER A 48 14.40 -6.50 5.97
CA SER A 48 13.88 -6.08 7.27
C SER A 48 13.40 -7.26 8.08
N ILE A 49 13.63 -7.21 9.39
CA ILE A 49 12.99 -8.13 10.33
C ILE A 49 11.55 -7.68 10.48
N LEU A 50 10.60 -8.59 10.27
CA LEU A 50 9.17 -8.27 10.29
C LEU A 50 8.48 -8.69 11.59
N GLU A 51 8.90 -9.79 12.20
CA GLU A 51 8.28 -10.34 13.40
C GLU A 51 8.33 -9.33 14.57
N GLY A 52 7.15 -9.01 15.10
CA GLY A 52 6.97 -8.05 16.19
C GLY A 52 7.13 -6.58 15.78
N LYS A 53 7.53 -6.30 14.54
CA LYS A 53 7.75 -4.93 14.05
C LYS A 53 6.44 -4.21 13.76
N LYS A 54 6.45 -2.91 14.01
CA LYS A 54 5.34 -2.02 13.73
C LYS A 54 5.45 -1.49 12.31
N ILE A 55 4.49 -1.84 11.49
CA ILE A 55 4.49 -1.53 10.05
C ILE A 55 3.31 -0.64 9.69
N LEU A 56 3.57 0.39 8.88
CA LEU A 56 2.54 1.19 8.21
C LEU A 56 2.57 0.87 6.71
N ASP A 57 1.42 0.43 6.18
CA ASP A 57 1.21 0.25 4.74
C ASP A 57 0.37 1.42 4.21
N VAL A 58 1.02 2.33 3.48
CA VAL A 58 0.43 3.58 2.95
C VAL A 58 -0.11 3.34 1.56
N GLY A 59 -1.42 3.58 1.36
CA GLY A 59 -2.12 3.18 0.15
C GLY A 59 -2.29 1.67 0.10
N CYS A 60 -2.75 1.08 1.21
CA CYS A 60 -2.80 -0.37 1.38
C CYS A 60 -3.81 -1.08 0.46
N GLY A 61 -4.69 -0.33 -0.20
CA GLY A 61 -5.76 -0.89 -1.00
C GLY A 61 -6.62 -1.89 -0.22
N GLY A 62 -7.00 -2.98 -0.84
CA GLY A 62 -7.77 -4.06 -0.21
C GLY A 62 -6.98 -4.95 0.75
N GLY A 63 -5.72 -4.58 1.08
CA GLY A 63 -4.96 -5.21 2.15
C GLY A 63 -4.05 -6.38 1.77
N ILE A 64 -3.84 -6.67 0.49
CA ILE A 64 -3.08 -7.85 0.02
C ILE A 64 -1.67 -7.91 0.63
N LEU A 65 -0.93 -6.78 0.60
CA LEU A 65 0.40 -6.72 1.18
C LEU A 65 0.35 -6.70 2.70
N ALA A 66 -0.52 -5.85 3.28
CA ALA A 66 -0.65 -5.69 4.72
C ALA A 66 -0.96 -7.01 5.43
N GLU A 67 -1.87 -7.81 4.89
CA GLU A 67 -2.21 -9.13 5.45
C GLU A 67 -1.04 -10.12 5.37
N ALA A 68 -0.35 -10.17 4.23
CA ALA A 68 0.81 -11.03 4.07
C ALA A 68 1.97 -10.66 5.03
N LEU A 69 2.17 -9.36 5.32
CA LEU A 69 3.14 -8.91 6.33
C LEU A 69 2.66 -9.27 7.75
N GLY A 70 1.36 -9.17 8.02
CA GLY A 70 0.76 -9.59 9.30
C GLY A 70 0.92 -11.10 9.57
N GLU A 71 0.78 -11.94 8.54
CA GLU A 71 1.02 -13.40 8.63
C GLU A 71 2.49 -13.74 9.00
N LEU A 72 3.43 -12.85 8.69
CA LEU A 72 4.83 -12.97 9.09
C LEU A 72 5.13 -12.43 10.50
N GLY A 73 4.08 -12.17 11.29
CA GLY A 73 4.19 -11.75 12.69
C GLY A 73 4.38 -10.25 12.91
N ALA A 74 4.21 -9.43 11.89
CA ALA A 74 4.28 -7.98 12.03
C ALA A 74 2.98 -7.38 12.62
N ASN A 75 3.11 -6.25 13.32
CA ASN A 75 1.99 -5.43 13.78
C ASN A 75 1.66 -4.39 12.70
N VAL A 76 0.75 -4.72 11.79
CA VAL A 76 0.50 -3.91 10.60
C VAL A 76 -0.70 -3.00 10.78
N THR A 77 -0.54 -1.74 10.38
CA THR A 77 -1.62 -0.78 10.14
C THR A 77 -1.61 -0.44 8.65
N GLY A 78 -2.70 -0.70 7.95
CA GLY A 78 -2.91 -0.27 6.56
C GLY A 78 -3.80 0.97 6.53
N ILE A 79 -3.40 1.97 5.76
CA ILE A 79 -4.20 3.18 5.52
C ILE A 79 -4.45 3.36 4.03
N ASP A 80 -5.65 3.80 3.69
CA ASP A 80 -6.04 4.15 2.34
C ASP A 80 -7.12 5.24 2.36
N ALA A 81 -7.15 6.10 1.37
CA ALA A 81 -8.12 7.19 1.28
C ALA A 81 -9.52 6.70 0.88
N SER A 82 -9.60 5.56 0.18
CA SER A 82 -10.86 4.98 -0.31
C SER A 82 -11.61 4.25 0.81
N GLU A 83 -12.84 4.69 1.09
CA GLU A 83 -13.71 4.06 2.08
C GLU A 83 -14.10 2.64 1.67
N ASN A 84 -14.48 2.45 0.39
CA ASN A 84 -14.92 1.16 -0.13
C ASN A 84 -13.78 0.15 -0.10
N THR A 85 -12.58 0.56 -0.49
CA THR A 85 -11.40 -0.28 -0.49
C THR A 85 -11.03 -0.71 0.93
N ILE A 86 -11.05 0.20 1.90
CA ILE A 86 -10.86 -0.13 3.32
C ILE A 86 -11.97 -1.02 3.86
N GLY A 87 -13.22 -0.83 3.40
CA GLY A 87 -14.33 -1.73 3.73
C GLY A 87 -14.07 -3.17 3.31
N VAL A 88 -13.54 -3.37 2.11
CA VAL A 88 -13.16 -4.68 1.59
C VAL A 88 -11.99 -5.27 2.38
N ALA A 89 -10.94 -4.49 2.67
CA ALA A 89 -9.80 -4.92 3.47
C ALA A 89 -10.26 -5.40 4.87
N LYS A 90 -11.10 -4.63 5.55
CA LYS A 90 -11.68 -5.01 6.86
C LYS A 90 -12.49 -6.30 6.78
N SER A 91 -13.35 -6.43 5.77
CA SER A 91 -14.20 -7.61 5.59
C SER A 91 -13.37 -8.87 5.37
N HIS A 92 -12.35 -8.80 4.51
CA HIS A 92 -11.45 -9.91 4.26
C HIS A 92 -10.65 -10.28 5.51
N SER A 93 -10.04 -9.31 6.18
CA SER A 93 -9.29 -9.47 7.42
C SER A 93 -10.11 -10.18 8.51
N GLN A 94 -11.38 -9.78 8.68
CA GLN A 94 -12.29 -10.46 9.62
C GLN A 94 -12.56 -11.92 9.22
N SER A 95 -12.72 -12.20 7.93
CA SER A 95 -13.00 -13.55 7.44
C SER A 95 -11.86 -14.54 7.73
N ILE A 96 -10.61 -14.06 7.64
CA ILE A 96 -9.40 -14.87 7.90
C ILE A 96 -8.86 -14.69 9.33
N LYS A 97 -9.55 -13.89 10.17
CA LYS A 97 -9.12 -13.57 11.56
C LYS A 97 -7.73 -12.95 11.63
N SER A 98 -7.40 -12.10 10.67
CA SER A 98 -6.16 -11.32 10.68
C SER A 98 -6.16 -10.26 11.79
N ASN A 99 -4.97 -9.94 12.32
CA ASN A 99 -4.77 -8.90 13.32
C ASN A 99 -4.41 -7.53 12.70
N VAL A 100 -4.40 -7.42 11.38
CA VAL A 100 -4.10 -6.17 10.67
C VAL A 100 -5.18 -5.13 10.94
N LYS A 101 -4.76 -3.91 11.23
CA LYS A 101 -5.68 -2.76 11.40
C LYS A 101 -5.78 -2.01 10.08
N PHE A 102 -7.00 -1.74 9.64
CA PHE A 102 -7.27 -0.93 8.45
C PHE A 102 -8.02 0.33 8.81
N ILE A 103 -7.51 1.49 8.36
CA ILE A 103 -8.03 2.83 8.69
C ILE A 103 -8.20 3.62 7.40
N GLN A 104 -9.38 4.22 7.22
CA GLN A 104 -9.59 5.15 6.13
C GLN A 104 -8.97 6.49 6.51
N ASN A 105 -7.80 6.77 6.00
CA ASN A 105 -7.09 8.05 6.15
C ASN A 105 -6.13 8.25 4.97
N THR A 106 -5.85 9.49 4.63
CA THR A 106 -4.59 9.81 3.96
C THR A 106 -3.45 9.77 4.99
N ILE A 107 -2.20 9.74 4.52
CA ILE A 107 -1.06 9.76 5.46
C ILE A 107 -0.99 11.08 6.24
N GLU A 108 -1.40 12.19 5.62
CA GLU A 108 -1.48 13.52 6.25
C GLU A 108 -2.49 13.53 7.39
N GLU A 109 -3.69 12.98 7.17
CA GLU A 109 -4.73 12.87 8.19
C GLU A 109 -4.28 11.94 9.31
N PHE A 110 -3.74 10.77 8.96
CA PHE A 110 -3.25 9.80 9.91
C PHE A 110 -2.19 10.39 10.84
N THR A 111 -1.22 11.11 10.29
CA THR A 111 -0.15 11.73 11.10
C THR A 111 -0.63 12.90 11.93
N ALA A 112 -1.62 13.65 11.45
CA ALA A 112 -2.24 14.73 12.23
C ALA A 112 -3.02 14.19 13.46
N GLU A 113 -3.68 13.04 13.29
CA GLU A 113 -4.42 12.37 14.37
C GLU A 113 -3.51 11.59 15.34
N ASN A 114 -2.34 11.18 14.86
CA ASN A 114 -1.38 10.35 15.61
C ASN A 114 0.04 10.95 15.58
N PRO A 115 0.27 12.16 16.14
CA PRO A 115 1.51 12.92 15.95
C PRO A 115 2.76 12.26 16.54
N ASP A 116 2.61 11.41 17.55
CA ASP A 116 3.72 10.73 18.21
C ASP A 116 3.96 9.29 17.70
N GLU A 117 3.13 8.87 16.72
CA GLU A 117 3.20 7.51 16.20
C GLU A 117 4.43 7.34 15.31
N LYS A 118 5.18 6.24 15.55
CA LYS A 118 6.38 5.87 14.78
C LYS A 118 6.29 4.42 14.33
N PHE A 119 6.98 4.11 13.23
CA PHE A 119 6.98 2.79 12.62
C PHE A 119 8.41 2.30 12.39
N ASP A 120 8.59 0.98 12.50
CA ASP A 120 9.87 0.32 12.19
C ASP A 120 10.03 0.09 10.68
N VAL A 121 8.91 -0.16 10.00
CA VAL A 121 8.87 -0.33 8.54
C VAL A 121 7.68 0.44 7.97
N ILE A 122 7.91 1.11 6.85
CA ILE A 122 6.85 1.75 6.07
C ILE A 122 6.88 1.19 4.65
N THR A 123 5.71 0.78 4.16
CA THR A 123 5.51 0.40 2.76
C THR A 123 4.59 1.41 2.09
N CYS A 124 4.92 1.79 0.86
CA CYS A 124 4.11 2.67 0.02
C CYS A 124 4.34 2.23 -1.43
N LEU A 125 3.58 1.21 -1.83
CA LEU A 125 3.80 0.54 -3.10
C LEU A 125 2.70 0.90 -4.09
N GLU A 126 3.10 1.32 -5.31
CA GLU A 126 2.18 1.66 -6.43
C GLU A 126 1.16 2.77 -6.06
N MET A 127 1.51 3.68 -5.14
CA MET A 127 0.62 4.75 -4.71
C MET A 127 1.11 6.14 -5.14
N LEU A 128 2.44 6.33 -5.23
CA LEU A 128 3.02 7.64 -5.50
C LEU A 128 2.63 8.23 -6.87
N GLU A 129 2.30 7.40 -7.84
CA GLU A 129 1.80 7.81 -9.16
C GLU A 129 0.37 8.35 -9.15
N HIS A 130 -0.38 8.10 -8.09
CA HIS A 130 -1.80 8.48 -7.95
C HIS A 130 -2.02 9.73 -7.11
N VAL A 131 -0.95 10.37 -6.63
CA VAL A 131 -1.03 11.57 -5.79
C VAL A 131 -0.43 12.80 -6.49
N PRO A 132 -0.99 14.01 -6.26
CA PRO A 132 -0.47 15.24 -6.84
C PRO A 132 0.96 15.59 -6.41
N SER A 133 1.33 15.30 -5.15
CA SER A 133 2.63 15.67 -4.56
C SER A 133 3.32 14.47 -3.90
N PRO A 134 3.97 13.58 -4.65
CA PRO A 134 4.66 12.41 -4.10
C PRO A 134 5.74 12.78 -3.07
N ASN A 135 6.41 13.92 -3.26
CA ASN A 135 7.47 14.40 -2.35
C ASN A 135 6.95 14.65 -0.93
N GLU A 136 5.70 15.10 -0.78
CA GLU A 136 5.09 15.29 0.54
C GLU A 136 4.88 13.97 1.25
N ILE A 137 4.41 12.94 0.54
CA ILE A 137 4.26 11.60 1.09
C ILE A 137 5.61 11.06 1.59
N ILE A 138 6.65 11.14 0.76
CA ILE A 138 8.01 10.68 1.10
C ILE A 138 8.52 11.41 2.35
N LYS A 139 8.31 12.73 2.42
CA LYS A 139 8.71 13.54 3.58
C LYS A 139 7.98 13.11 4.85
N ILE A 140 6.66 12.90 4.78
CA ILE A 140 5.87 12.48 5.95
C ILE A 140 6.33 11.08 6.39
N CYS A 141 6.47 10.13 5.47
CA CYS A 141 6.99 8.79 5.77
C CYS A 141 8.32 8.86 6.52
N SER A 142 9.25 9.71 6.07
CA SER A 142 10.56 9.87 6.74
C SER A 142 10.45 10.46 8.15
N GLN A 143 9.43 11.28 8.42
CA GLN A 143 9.21 11.89 9.74
C GLN A 143 8.64 10.91 10.76
N ILE A 144 7.85 9.93 10.32
CA ILE A 144 7.21 8.94 11.18
C ILE A 144 7.97 7.60 11.23
N LEU A 145 9.11 7.50 10.58
CA LEU A 145 10.00 6.36 10.65
C LEU A 145 10.86 6.42 11.91
N ASN A 146 11.10 5.27 12.55
CA ASN A 146 12.10 5.12 13.60
C ASN A 146 13.53 5.29 13.03
N GLU A 147 14.52 5.63 13.87
CA GLU A 147 15.91 5.90 13.44
C GLU A 147 16.54 4.76 12.62
N ASP A 148 16.29 3.52 13.02
CA ASP A 148 16.78 2.31 12.34
C ASP A 148 15.70 1.63 11.48
N GLY A 149 14.69 2.39 11.05
CA GLY A 149 13.59 1.85 10.29
C GLY A 149 13.85 1.82 8.79
N ASP A 150 13.10 1.00 8.07
CA ASP A 150 13.17 0.84 6.62
C ASP A 150 11.93 1.40 5.93
N ILE A 151 12.10 2.05 4.77
CA ILE A 151 11.00 2.45 3.90
C ILE A 151 11.14 1.77 2.56
N PHE A 152 10.02 1.20 2.10
CA PHE A 152 9.92 0.59 0.79
C PHE A 152 8.94 1.38 -0.08
N PHE A 153 9.45 1.95 -1.16
CA PHE A 153 8.65 2.59 -2.19
C PHE A 153 8.72 1.79 -3.47
N SER A 154 7.59 1.65 -4.15
CA SER A 154 7.56 1.28 -5.56
C SER A 154 6.60 2.17 -6.31
N THR A 155 6.86 2.37 -7.58
CA THR A 155 6.00 3.13 -8.49
C THR A 155 6.20 2.63 -9.91
N ILE A 156 5.12 2.56 -10.66
CA ILE A 156 5.18 2.30 -12.09
C ILE A 156 5.48 3.63 -12.78
N ASN A 157 6.61 3.69 -13.45
CA ASN A 157 6.97 4.88 -14.19
C ASN A 157 5.95 5.13 -15.33
N ARG A 158 5.25 6.27 -15.30
CA ARG A 158 4.28 6.70 -16.32
C ARG A 158 4.90 6.97 -17.70
N ASN A 159 6.18 6.68 -17.91
CA ASN A 159 6.82 6.78 -19.21
C ASN A 159 6.25 5.69 -20.15
N PRO A 160 5.81 6.03 -21.39
CA PRO A 160 5.32 5.05 -22.37
C PRO A 160 6.29 3.88 -22.64
N ARG A 161 7.61 4.12 -22.51
CA ARG A 161 8.62 3.06 -22.62
C ARG A 161 8.57 2.09 -21.44
N SER A 162 8.42 2.59 -20.22
CA SER A 162 8.34 1.74 -19.02
C SER A 162 7.05 0.93 -19.00
N TYR A 163 5.93 1.50 -19.44
CA TYR A 163 4.69 0.79 -19.66
C TYR A 163 4.86 -0.33 -20.70
N LEU A 164 5.49 -0.02 -21.83
CA LEU A 164 5.79 -1.01 -22.88
C LEU A 164 6.70 -2.14 -22.35
N PHE A 165 7.72 -1.80 -21.58
CA PHE A 165 8.60 -2.81 -20.95
C PHE A 165 7.90 -3.62 -19.87
N ALA A 166 7.01 -3.02 -19.09
CA ALA A 166 6.21 -3.74 -18.09
C ALA A 166 5.25 -4.73 -18.76
N VAL A 167 4.55 -4.32 -19.83
CA VAL A 167 3.65 -5.17 -20.59
C VAL A 167 4.42 -6.28 -21.31
N ILE A 168 5.50 -5.95 -22.06
CA ILE A 168 6.33 -6.94 -22.74
C ILE A 168 7.02 -7.87 -21.74
N GLY A 169 7.51 -7.33 -20.61
CA GLY A 169 8.12 -8.13 -19.55
C GLY A 169 7.13 -9.10 -18.92
N ALA A 170 5.90 -8.67 -18.69
CA ALA A 170 4.84 -9.53 -18.17
C ALA A 170 4.42 -10.60 -19.16
N GLU A 171 4.21 -10.22 -20.43
CA GLU A 171 3.78 -11.16 -21.48
C GLU A 171 4.87 -12.17 -21.86
N TYR A 172 6.11 -11.72 -22.08
CA TYR A 172 7.17 -12.54 -22.66
C TYR A 172 8.12 -13.18 -21.65
N ILE A 173 8.36 -12.56 -20.49
CA ILE A 173 9.30 -13.06 -19.50
C ILE A 173 8.61 -13.87 -18.41
N LEU A 174 7.44 -13.41 -17.96
CA LEU A 174 6.71 -14.02 -16.85
C LEU A 174 5.52 -14.88 -17.29
N ASN A 175 5.15 -14.83 -18.57
CA ASN A 175 4.02 -15.59 -19.14
C ASN A 175 2.71 -15.33 -18.35
N LEU A 176 2.48 -14.08 -17.92
CA LEU A 176 1.42 -13.68 -16.99
C LEU A 176 0.14 -13.19 -17.68
N LEU A 177 0.10 -13.13 -19.03
CA LEU A 177 -1.08 -12.72 -19.82
C LEU A 177 -1.48 -13.84 -20.78
#